data_bee086db94b48332581e8519c8fe6772
#
_entry.id   bee086db94b48332581e8519c8fe6772
#
_cell.length_a   1.000
_cell.length_b   1.000
_cell.length_c   1.000
_cell.angle_alpha   90.00
_cell.angle_beta   90.00
_cell.angle_gamma   90.00
#
_symmetry.space_group_name_H-M   'P 1'
#
loop_
_entity.id
_entity.type
_entity.pdbx_description
1 polymer ?
#
loop_
_entity_poly.entity_id
_entity_poly.type
_entity_poly.pdbx_seq_one_letter_code
_entity_poly.pdbx_strand_id
1 'polypeptide(L)'
;QRGRARASFLLARLEDRAQDLGIDNSGLLVTPYINTIPRHEEPWFPGDEMIERRIRAVIRWNAVAMVVRANHRAEGIGGHLSTFASSAALYDVGFNHFFAGKDNGNAGDHLYIQGHAAPGIYARAFVEGRLDEAQLDGFRREIAGGGLPSYPHPRLMPDFWQFPTVSMGLGPINSIYHARFNRYLHNRRID
;
A
#
# COMPACT_ATOMS: atom_id res chain seq x y z
N GLN A 1 0.85 37.78 -3.63
CA GLN A 1 0.18 36.49 -3.46
C GLN A 1 -1.06 36.30 -4.35
N ARG A 2 -1.87 37.35 -4.59
CA ARG A 2 -3.03 37.28 -5.50
C ARG A 2 -2.66 36.97 -6.96
N GLY A 3 -1.49 37.34 -7.42
CA GLY A 3 -1.03 37.13 -8.79
C GLY A 3 -0.80 35.65 -9.14
N ARG A 4 -0.16 34.87 -8.27
CA ARG A 4 0.14 33.44 -8.51
C ARG A 4 -1.12 32.59 -8.57
N ALA A 5 -2.01 32.74 -7.60
CA ALA A 5 -3.28 32.01 -7.58
C ALA A 5 -4.15 32.33 -8.80
N ARG A 6 -4.18 33.63 -9.22
CA ARG A 6 -4.91 34.03 -10.41
C ARG A 6 -4.29 33.49 -11.69
N ALA A 7 -2.96 33.46 -11.79
CA ALA A 7 -2.27 32.87 -12.94
C ALA A 7 -2.54 31.37 -13.06
N SER A 8 -2.44 30.63 -11.96
CA SER A 8 -2.76 29.18 -11.94
C SER A 8 -4.21 28.92 -12.33
N PHE A 9 -5.15 29.73 -11.85
CA PHE A 9 -6.56 29.61 -12.24
C PHE A 9 -6.76 29.84 -13.73
N LEU A 10 -6.13 30.86 -14.31
CA LEU A 10 -6.26 31.18 -15.74
C LEU A 10 -5.63 30.10 -16.63
N LEU A 11 -4.47 29.54 -16.22
CA LEU A 11 -3.84 28.44 -16.94
C LEU A 11 -4.75 27.20 -16.95
N ALA A 12 -5.28 26.80 -15.81
CA ALA A 12 -6.21 25.66 -15.74
C ALA A 12 -7.44 25.86 -16.63
N ARG A 13 -8.02 27.08 -16.66
CA ARG A 13 -9.16 27.39 -17.54
C ARG A 13 -8.83 27.39 -19.03
N LEU A 14 -7.60 27.76 -19.38
CA LEU A 14 -7.11 27.65 -20.76
C LEU A 14 -6.90 26.21 -21.19
N GLU A 15 -6.36 25.39 -20.30
CA GLU A 15 -6.20 23.94 -20.53
C GLU A 15 -7.56 23.25 -20.73
N ASP A 16 -8.53 23.49 -19.85
CA ASP A 16 -9.91 23.00 -19.98
C ASP A 16 -10.47 23.39 -21.36
N ARG A 17 -10.30 24.65 -21.74
CA ARG A 17 -10.84 25.14 -23.00
C ARG A 17 -10.15 24.58 -24.23
N ALA A 18 -8.85 24.33 -24.15
CA ALA A 18 -8.10 23.66 -25.22
C ALA A 18 -8.62 22.24 -25.43
N GLN A 19 -8.88 21.49 -24.34
CA GLN A 19 -9.46 20.15 -24.40
C GLN A 19 -10.86 20.16 -25.02
N ASP A 20 -11.74 21.09 -24.62
CA ASP A 20 -13.09 21.23 -25.20
C ASP A 20 -13.06 21.51 -26.70
N LEU A 21 -12.05 22.18 -27.20
CA LEU A 21 -11.86 22.49 -28.61
C LEU A 21 -11.12 21.41 -29.37
N GLY A 22 -10.75 20.30 -28.72
CA GLY A 22 -9.99 19.20 -29.35
C GLY A 22 -8.57 19.61 -29.76
N ILE A 23 -8.02 20.65 -29.17
CA ILE A 23 -6.65 21.07 -29.43
C ILE A 23 -5.72 20.09 -28.71
N ASP A 24 -4.84 19.45 -29.45
CA ASP A 24 -3.83 18.56 -28.86
C ASP A 24 -2.79 19.40 -28.11
N ASN A 25 -2.90 19.35 -26.78
CA ASN A 25 -1.94 19.94 -25.86
C ASN A 25 -1.09 18.88 -25.14
N SER A 26 -1.03 17.66 -25.69
CA SER A 26 -0.31 16.52 -25.10
C SER A 26 1.15 16.85 -24.76
N GLY A 27 1.78 17.75 -25.54
CA GLY A 27 3.11 18.29 -25.24
C GLY A 27 3.19 19.15 -23.99
N LEU A 28 2.07 19.73 -23.54
CA LEU A 28 1.98 20.52 -22.30
C LEU A 28 1.62 19.65 -21.09
N LEU A 29 1.01 18.50 -21.32
CA LEU A 29 0.62 17.55 -20.27
C LEU A 29 1.76 16.60 -19.86
N VAL A 30 2.82 16.49 -20.65
CA VAL A 30 4.02 15.74 -20.30
C VAL A 30 4.88 16.62 -19.40
N THR A 31 4.56 16.62 -18.11
CA THR A 31 5.49 17.19 -17.13
C THR A 31 6.73 16.29 -17.05
N PRO A 32 7.94 16.88 -17.13
CA PRO A 32 9.14 16.10 -16.83
C PRO A 32 8.99 15.51 -15.43
N TYR A 33 9.51 14.27 -15.23
CA TYR A 33 9.54 13.66 -13.91
C TYR A 33 10.37 14.54 -12.97
N ILE A 34 9.68 15.38 -12.22
CA ILE A 34 10.29 16.27 -11.23
C ILE A 34 9.73 15.88 -9.88
N ASN A 35 10.61 15.67 -8.92
CA ASN A 35 10.18 15.50 -7.54
C ASN A 35 9.45 16.76 -7.07
N THR A 36 8.29 16.57 -6.45
CA THR A 36 7.50 17.68 -5.90
C THR A 36 8.20 18.38 -4.74
N ILE A 37 9.09 17.67 -4.06
CA ILE A 37 9.96 18.20 -3.00
C ILE A 37 11.38 18.21 -3.56
N PRO A 38 12.02 19.39 -3.75
CA PRO A 38 13.40 19.46 -4.18
C PRO A 38 14.34 18.90 -3.08
N ARG A 39 15.47 18.36 -3.51
CA ARG A 39 16.40 17.64 -2.61
C ARG A 39 16.85 18.45 -1.39
N HIS A 40 16.97 19.77 -1.51
CA HIS A 40 17.38 20.64 -0.42
C HIS A 40 16.26 20.95 0.60
N GLU A 41 15.02 20.60 0.26
CA GLU A 41 13.84 20.71 1.13
C GLU A 41 13.40 19.34 1.65
N GLU A 42 14.09 18.26 1.27
CA GLU A 42 13.77 16.91 1.73
C GLU A 42 13.98 16.82 3.24
N PRO A 43 12.95 16.44 4.02
CA PRO A 43 13.08 16.30 5.45
C PRO A 43 14.05 15.15 5.81
N TRP A 44 14.69 15.28 6.97
CA TRP A 44 15.47 14.18 7.52
C TRP A 44 14.60 12.96 7.77
N PHE A 45 15.19 11.77 7.57
CA PHE A 45 14.52 10.53 7.86
C PHE A 45 14.11 10.48 9.35
N PRO A 46 12.81 10.22 9.68
CA PRO A 46 12.29 10.38 11.04
C PRO A 46 12.70 9.27 12.01
N GLY A 47 13.27 8.18 11.52
CA GLY A 47 13.63 7.00 12.29
C GLY A 47 15.13 6.76 12.40
N ASP A 48 15.51 5.60 12.95
CA ASP A 48 16.87 5.10 12.97
C ASP A 48 17.10 4.16 11.76
N GLU A 49 17.81 4.65 10.75
CA GLU A 49 18.08 3.88 9.52
C GLU A 49 18.77 2.53 9.78
N MET A 50 19.64 2.45 10.78
CA MET A 50 20.35 1.20 11.08
C MET A 50 19.40 0.16 11.68
N ILE A 51 18.56 0.57 12.60
CA ILE A 51 17.56 -0.31 13.25
C ILE A 51 16.55 -0.75 12.19
N GLU A 52 16.00 0.18 11.42
CA GLU A 52 14.98 -0.14 10.42
C GLU A 52 15.52 -1.01 9.28
N ARG A 53 16.78 -0.83 8.88
CA ARG A 53 17.45 -1.75 7.95
C ARG A 53 17.50 -3.18 8.50
N ARG A 54 17.78 -3.34 9.79
CA ARG A 54 17.80 -4.67 10.44
C ARG A 54 16.38 -5.26 10.52
N ILE A 55 15.39 -4.47 10.93
CA ILE A 55 13.98 -4.90 10.98
C ILE A 55 13.54 -5.36 9.59
N ARG A 56 13.80 -4.59 8.55
CA ARG A 56 13.48 -4.93 7.16
C ARG A 56 14.17 -6.21 6.70
N ALA A 57 15.41 -6.43 7.08
CA ALA A 57 16.13 -7.66 6.77
C ALA A 57 15.49 -8.87 7.43
N VAL A 58 15.06 -8.75 8.70
CA VAL A 58 14.35 -9.81 9.45
C VAL A 58 12.99 -10.11 8.80
N ILE A 59 12.22 -9.08 8.44
CA ILE A 59 10.91 -9.27 7.76
C ILE A 59 11.12 -9.97 6.41
N ARG A 60 12.08 -9.54 5.61
CA ARG A 60 12.39 -10.17 4.32
C ARG A 60 12.81 -11.63 4.47
N TRP A 61 13.63 -11.92 5.48
CA TRP A 61 14.04 -13.28 5.78
C TRP A 61 12.84 -14.16 6.13
N ASN A 62 11.97 -13.70 7.02
CA ASN A 62 10.78 -14.45 7.42
C ASN A 62 9.80 -14.67 6.25
N ALA A 63 9.65 -13.69 5.36
CA ALA A 63 8.84 -13.86 4.14
C ALA A 63 9.40 -14.97 3.25
N VAL A 64 10.71 -14.99 3.02
CA VAL A 64 11.38 -16.06 2.25
C VAL A 64 11.24 -17.39 2.96
N ALA A 65 11.54 -17.46 4.25
CA ALA A 65 11.46 -18.69 5.04
C ALA A 65 10.06 -19.29 5.01
N MET A 66 9.01 -18.47 5.19
CA MET A 66 7.61 -18.92 5.11
C MET A 66 7.29 -19.53 3.75
N VAL A 67 7.64 -18.87 2.65
CA VAL A 67 7.37 -19.36 1.28
C VAL A 67 8.17 -20.64 1.00
N VAL A 68 9.45 -20.69 1.35
CA VAL A 68 10.29 -21.87 1.15
C VAL A 68 9.78 -23.07 1.95
N ARG A 69 9.46 -22.86 3.23
CA ARG A 69 8.87 -23.94 4.09
C ARG A 69 7.55 -24.46 3.51
N ALA A 70 6.69 -23.58 3.04
CA ALA A 70 5.43 -23.97 2.40
C ALA A 70 5.65 -24.85 1.16
N ASN A 71 6.58 -24.48 0.29
CA ASN A 71 6.89 -25.23 -0.91
C ASN A 71 7.62 -26.56 -0.64
N HIS A 72 8.38 -26.67 0.44
CA HIS A 72 8.94 -27.95 0.90
C HIS A 72 7.87 -28.92 1.41
N ARG A 73 6.78 -28.41 1.97
CA ARG A 73 5.68 -29.25 2.52
C ARG A 73 4.64 -29.62 1.47
N ALA A 74 4.47 -28.80 0.45
CA ALA A 74 3.51 -29.04 -0.62
C ALA A 74 4.05 -28.49 -1.95
N GLU A 75 4.39 -29.38 -2.85
CA GLU A 75 4.86 -29.02 -4.19
C GLU A 75 3.84 -28.13 -4.92
N GLY A 76 4.31 -27.07 -5.56
CA GLY A 76 3.49 -26.19 -6.36
C GLY A 76 2.63 -25.18 -5.59
N ILE A 77 2.75 -25.09 -4.26
CA ILE A 77 1.99 -24.12 -3.47
C ILE A 77 2.34 -22.67 -3.87
N GLY A 78 3.56 -22.45 -4.32
CA GLY A 78 4.01 -21.16 -4.82
C GLY A 78 4.20 -20.10 -3.74
N GLY A 79 4.06 -18.83 -4.13
CA GLY A 79 4.23 -17.65 -3.29
C GLY A 79 5.05 -16.59 -4.02
N HIS A 80 4.57 -15.34 -3.99
CA HIS A 80 5.21 -14.23 -4.70
C HIS A 80 6.07 -13.42 -3.74
N LEU A 81 7.38 -13.40 -3.97
CA LEU A 81 8.34 -12.62 -3.16
C LEU A 81 8.81 -11.35 -3.85
N SER A 82 8.84 -11.31 -5.19
CA SER A 82 9.38 -10.18 -5.95
C SER A 82 8.58 -8.89 -5.74
N THR A 83 7.27 -8.97 -5.70
CA THR A 83 6.41 -7.81 -5.45
C THR A 83 6.66 -7.23 -4.07
N PHE A 84 6.73 -8.08 -3.04
CA PHE A 84 7.09 -7.61 -1.71
C PHE A 84 8.52 -7.04 -1.68
N ALA A 85 9.48 -7.72 -2.28
CA ALA A 85 10.87 -7.26 -2.31
C ALA A 85 11.01 -5.85 -2.92
N SER A 86 10.25 -5.57 -3.98
CA SER A 86 10.24 -4.25 -4.64
C SER A 86 9.57 -3.16 -3.79
N SER A 87 8.57 -3.51 -2.99
CA SER A 87 7.77 -2.57 -2.19
C SER A 87 8.13 -2.58 -0.70
N ALA A 88 9.11 -3.39 -0.26
CA ALA A 88 9.44 -3.57 1.14
C ALA A 88 9.76 -2.25 1.87
N ALA A 89 10.55 -1.37 1.24
CA ALA A 89 10.89 -0.09 1.84
C ALA A 89 9.65 0.82 1.98
N LEU A 90 8.75 0.80 1.00
CA LEU A 90 7.49 1.56 1.06
C LEU A 90 6.62 1.09 2.24
N TYR A 91 6.45 -0.23 2.40
CA TYR A 91 5.68 -0.78 3.53
C TYR A 91 6.36 -0.50 4.87
N ASP A 92 7.67 -0.68 4.95
CA ASP A 92 8.40 -0.41 6.21
C ASP A 92 8.24 1.04 6.64
N VAL A 93 8.50 1.99 5.76
CA VAL A 93 8.35 3.41 6.06
C VAL A 93 6.89 3.76 6.35
N GLY A 94 5.95 3.22 5.58
CA GLY A 94 4.52 3.42 5.81
C GLY A 94 4.09 2.96 7.19
N PHE A 95 4.39 1.72 7.57
CA PHE A 95 4.01 1.15 8.87
C PHE A 95 4.77 1.74 10.05
N ASN A 96 6.02 2.15 9.86
CA ASN A 96 6.82 2.68 10.97
C ASN A 96 6.50 4.15 11.26
N HIS A 97 6.08 4.95 10.26
CA HIS A 97 6.06 6.41 10.41
C HIS A 97 4.77 7.09 9.96
N PHE A 98 3.96 6.45 9.12
CA PHE A 98 2.84 7.16 8.48
C PHE A 98 1.48 6.53 8.76
N PHE A 99 1.36 5.20 8.69
CA PHE A 99 0.05 4.56 8.81
C PHE A 99 -0.42 4.56 10.26
N ALA A 100 -1.61 5.09 10.47
CA ALA A 100 -2.26 5.11 11.78
C ALA A 100 -3.09 3.84 12.00
N GLY A 101 -2.91 3.19 13.15
CA GLY A 101 -3.75 2.09 13.59
C GLY A 101 -5.08 2.58 14.17
N LYS A 102 -5.93 1.63 14.55
CA LYS A 102 -7.23 1.89 15.21
C LYS A 102 -7.06 2.15 16.71
N ASP A 103 -6.03 2.90 17.06
CA ASP A 103 -5.70 3.18 18.45
C ASP A 103 -6.35 4.47 18.94
N ASN A 104 -6.60 4.58 20.24
CA ASN A 104 -7.08 5.79 20.88
C ASN A 104 -8.36 6.40 20.30
N GLY A 105 -9.26 5.57 19.77
CA GLY A 105 -10.54 6.02 19.21
C GLY A 105 -10.46 6.54 17.77
N ASN A 106 -9.29 6.45 17.12
CA ASN A 106 -9.15 6.73 15.70
C ASN A 106 -9.67 5.58 14.86
N ALA A 107 -10.30 5.88 13.73
CA ALA A 107 -10.75 4.87 12.77
C ALA A 107 -9.62 4.10 12.11
N GLY A 108 -8.41 4.62 12.18
CA GLY A 108 -7.22 4.10 11.50
C GLY A 108 -7.24 4.37 10.00
N ASP A 109 -6.10 4.15 9.37
CA ASP A 109 -5.98 4.28 7.92
C ASP A 109 -6.51 3.05 7.18
N HIS A 110 -7.07 3.28 6.01
CA HIS A 110 -7.53 2.23 5.11
C HIS A 110 -6.43 1.86 4.13
N LEU A 111 -5.94 0.62 4.22
CA LEU A 111 -4.83 0.14 3.39
C LEU A 111 -5.28 -0.94 2.40
N TYR A 112 -5.06 -0.67 1.11
CA TYR A 112 -5.24 -1.64 0.04
C TYR A 112 -3.90 -2.33 -0.27
N ILE A 113 -3.62 -3.39 0.44
CA ILE A 113 -2.39 -4.17 0.25
C ILE A 113 -2.52 -5.04 -0.99
N GLN A 114 -1.57 -4.94 -1.91
CA GLN A 114 -1.55 -5.83 -3.07
C GLN A 114 -1.37 -7.29 -2.65
N GLY A 115 -2.21 -8.18 -3.17
CA GLY A 115 -2.19 -9.60 -2.82
C GLY A 115 -0.83 -10.26 -2.97
N HIS A 116 -0.09 -9.92 -4.02
CA HIS A 116 1.27 -10.44 -4.26
C HIS A 116 2.32 -9.97 -3.24
N ALA A 117 2.03 -8.93 -2.46
CA ALA A 117 2.89 -8.48 -1.36
C ALA A 117 2.50 -9.10 0.00
N ALA A 118 1.40 -9.85 0.07
CA ALA A 118 0.92 -10.47 1.32
C ALA A 118 1.99 -11.25 2.10
N PRO A 119 2.92 -12.01 1.48
CA PRO A 119 3.96 -12.70 2.23
C PRO A 119 4.78 -11.79 3.14
N GLY A 120 5.10 -10.57 2.69
CA GLY A 120 5.82 -9.61 3.51
C GLY A 120 4.99 -9.03 4.65
N ILE A 121 3.69 -8.87 4.43
CA ILE A 121 2.77 -8.38 5.48
C ILE A 121 2.57 -9.45 6.55
N TYR A 122 2.42 -10.72 6.18
CA TYR A 122 2.39 -11.82 7.14
C TYR A 122 3.69 -11.94 7.93
N ALA A 123 4.83 -11.84 7.25
CA ALA A 123 6.14 -11.87 7.91
C ALA A 123 6.32 -10.71 8.89
N ARG A 124 5.86 -9.52 8.54
CA ARG A 124 5.85 -8.37 9.45
C ARG A 124 4.96 -8.63 10.66
N ALA A 125 3.74 -9.09 10.46
CA ALA A 125 2.80 -9.39 11.52
C ALA A 125 3.33 -10.48 12.47
N PHE A 126 4.09 -11.45 11.95
CA PHE A 126 4.80 -12.43 12.75
C PHE A 126 5.88 -11.81 13.63
N VAL A 127 6.71 -10.94 13.06
CA VAL A 127 7.75 -10.23 13.81
C VAL A 127 7.15 -9.32 14.90
N GLU A 128 5.96 -8.77 14.65
CA GLU A 128 5.17 -7.98 15.61
C GLU A 128 4.43 -8.83 16.65
N GLY A 129 4.49 -10.16 16.58
CA GLY A 129 3.79 -11.07 17.48
C GLY A 129 2.28 -11.16 17.25
N ARG A 130 1.77 -10.70 16.12
CA ARG A 130 0.35 -10.77 15.72
C ARG A 130 -0.02 -12.08 15.03
N LEU A 131 0.94 -12.77 14.49
CA LEU A 131 0.82 -14.12 13.94
C LEU A 131 1.87 -15.02 14.59
N ASP A 132 1.56 -16.30 14.70
CA ASP A 132 2.47 -17.30 15.20
C ASP A 132 3.10 -18.16 14.09
N GLU A 133 4.03 -19.03 14.46
CA GLU A 133 4.73 -19.89 13.51
C GLU A 133 3.79 -20.92 12.86
N ALA A 134 2.80 -21.42 13.60
CA ALA A 134 1.84 -22.38 13.07
C ALA A 134 0.96 -21.75 11.98
N GLN A 135 0.57 -20.49 12.16
CA GLN A 135 -0.16 -19.73 11.15
C GLN A 135 0.69 -19.52 9.90
N LEU A 136 1.98 -19.15 10.04
CA LEU A 136 2.88 -19.02 8.90
C LEU A 136 3.07 -20.35 8.15
N ASP A 137 3.14 -21.44 8.86
CA ASP A 137 3.22 -22.78 8.28
C ASP A 137 1.98 -23.18 7.48
N GLY A 138 0.85 -22.54 7.77
CA GLY A 138 -0.40 -22.64 7.03
C GLY A 138 -0.48 -21.71 5.79
N PHE A 139 0.61 -21.11 5.36
CA PHE A 139 0.62 -20.19 4.21
C PHE A 139 0.01 -20.83 2.95
N ARG A 140 -0.96 -20.14 2.34
CA ARG A 140 -1.73 -20.57 1.16
C ARG A 140 -2.52 -21.88 1.34
N ARG A 141 -2.94 -22.16 2.58
CA ARG A 141 -3.75 -23.33 2.93
C ARG A 141 -5.11 -22.98 3.52
N GLU A 142 -5.66 -21.88 3.08
CA GLU A 142 -6.97 -21.38 3.53
C GLU A 142 -8.11 -22.37 3.31
N ILE A 143 -8.04 -23.21 2.26
CA ILE A 143 -9.09 -24.20 1.93
C ILE A 143 -9.18 -25.31 3.00
N ALA A 144 -8.03 -25.69 3.56
CA ALA A 144 -7.98 -26.71 4.61
C ALA A 144 -8.47 -26.22 5.99
N GLY A 145 -8.80 -24.95 6.11
CA GLY A 145 -9.25 -24.28 7.33
C GLY A 145 -8.10 -23.74 8.18
N GLY A 146 -8.14 -22.45 8.49
CA GLY A 146 -7.21 -21.78 9.40
C GLY A 146 -5.83 -21.42 8.84
N GLY A 147 -5.55 -21.69 7.56
CA GLY A 147 -4.31 -21.27 6.93
C GLY A 147 -4.34 -19.81 6.47
N LEU A 148 -3.17 -19.19 6.32
CA LEU A 148 -3.07 -17.84 5.78
C LEU A 148 -3.52 -17.82 4.32
N PRO A 149 -4.44 -16.93 3.94
CA PRO A 149 -4.96 -16.86 2.59
C PRO A 149 -3.90 -16.45 1.58
N SER A 150 -4.01 -16.98 0.38
CA SER A 150 -3.16 -16.63 -0.77
C SER A 150 -3.23 -15.15 -1.11
N TYR A 151 -4.40 -14.56 -0.92
CA TYR A 151 -4.69 -13.14 -1.16
C TYR A 151 -5.45 -12.53 0.02
N PRO A 152 -5.24 -11.24 0.29
CA PRO A 152 -6.01 -10.53 1.32
C PRO A 152 -7.51 -10.70 1.14
N HIS A 153 -8.20 -11.16 2.19
CA HIS A 153 -9.65 -11.28 2.15
C HIS A 153 -10.27 -11.20 3.55
N PRO A 154 -11.14 -10.21 3.82
CA PRO A 154 -11.75 -10.01 5.12
C PRO A 154 -12.59 -11.21 5.64
N ARG A 155 -13.17 -12.02 4.75
CA ARG A 155 -13.90 -13.22 5.16
C ARG A 155 -12.99 -14.30 5.72
N LEU A 156 -11.74 -14.38 5.26
CA LEU A 156 -10.78 -15.40 5.67
C LEU A 156 -10.00 -14.97 6.90
N MET A 157 -9.76 -13.67 7.05
CA MET A 157 -9.07 -13.06 8.19
C MET A 157 -9.73 -11.70 8.54
N PRO A 158 -10.91 -11.70 9.21
CA PRO A 158 -11.71 -10.48 9.43
C PRO A 158 -11.02 -9.45 10.32
N ASP A 159 -10.21 -9.90 11.27
CA ASP A 159 -9.47 -9.02 12.18
C ASP A 159 -8.11 -8.57 11.63
N PHE A 160 -7.75 -9.04 10.43
CA PHE A 160 -6.46 -8.77 9.83
C PHE A 160 -6.56 -7.95 8.53
N TRP A 161 -7.43 -8.38 7.60
CA TRP A 161 -7.59 -7.73 6.31
C TRP A 161 -8.82 -6.83 6.27
N GLN A 162 -8.62 -5.59 5.83
CA GLN A 162 -9.74 -4.62 5.66
C GLN A 162 -10.44 -4.80 4.31
N PHE A 163 -9.68 -5.08 3.25
CA PHE A 163 -10.19 -5.12 1.88
C PHE A 163 -9.71 -6.37 1.15
N PRO A 164 -10.57 -6.95 0.29
CA PRO A 164 -10.12 -8.01 -0.60
C PRO A 164 -9.28 -7.42 -1.72
N THR A 165 -8.11 -8.00 -1.97
CA THR A 165 -7.24 -7.57 -3.06
C THR A 165 -6.66 -8.79 -3.77
N VAL A 166 -6.76 -8.81 -5.08
CA VAL A 166 -6.33 -9.95 -5.91
C VAL A 166 -5.47 -9.48 -7.06
N SER A 167 -6.04 -8.69 -7.97
CA SER A 167 -5.40 -8.28 -9.22
C SER A 167 -4.53 -7.03 -9.02
N MET A 168 -3.44 -6.98 -9.77
CA MET A 168 -2.49 -5.87 -9.78
C MET A 168 -3.17 -4.60 -10.24
N GLY A 169 -3.77 -3.91 -10.33
CA GLY A 169 -4.41 -2.66 -10.73
C GLY A 169 -5.70 -2.37 -9.98
N LEU A 170 -6.41 -3.40 -9.52
CA LEU A 170 -7.68 -3.22 -8.82
C LEU A 170 -7.51 -2.59 -7.44
N GLY A 171 -6.47 -2.91 -6.70
CA GLY A 171 -6.19 -2.28 -5.40
C GLY A 171 -6.04 -0.77 -5.51
N PRO A 172 -5.14 -0.23 -6.35
CA PRO A 172 -5.00 1.20 -6.59
C PRO A 172 -6.29 1.87 -7.06
N ILE A 173 -7.00 1.29 -8.03
CA ILE A 173 -8.27 1.87 -8.53
C ILE A 173 -9.33 1.91 -7.44
N ASN A 174 -9.51 0.81 -6.69
CA ASN A 174 -10.47 0.76 -5.60
C ASN A 174 -10.14 1.77 -4.49
N SER A 175 -8.87 1.94 -4.15
CA SER A 175 -8.45 2.93 -3.15
C SER A 175 -8.76 4.36 -3.59
N ILE A 176 -8.56 4.69 -4.86
CA ILE A 176 -8.91 5.99 -5.44
C ILE A 176 -10.42 6.23 -5.37
N TYR A 177 -11.23 5.26 -5.79
CA TYR A 177 -12.69 5.39 -5.72
C TYR A 177 -13.20 5.47 -4.28
N HIS A 178 -12.63 4.69 -3.37
CA HIS A 178 -12.96 4.76 -1.95
C HIS A 178 -12.63 6.14 -1.36
N ALA A 179 -11.43 6.65 -1.59
CA ALA A 179 -11.04 7.99 -1.14
C ALA A 179 -11.96 9.07 -1.72
N ARG A 180 -12.33 8.95 -3.01
CA ARG A 180 -13.27 9.87 -3.65
C ARG A 180 -14.66 9.79 -3.01
N PHE A 181 -15.13 8.59 -2.70
CA PHE A 181 -16.43 8.40 -2.04
C PHE A 181 -16.43 8.97 -0.62
N ASN A 182 -15.39 8.73 0.16
CA ASN A 182 -15.24 9.33 1.48
C ASN A 182 -15.24 10.85 1.40
N ARG A 183 -14.54 11.42 0.41
CA ARG A 183 -14.61 12.87 0.17
C ARG A 183 -15.99 13.38 -0.17
N TYR A 184 -16.78 12.60 -0.92
CA TYR A 184 -18.18 12.92 -1.21
C TYR A 184 -19.02 12.91 0.07
N LEU A 185 -18.91 11.86 0.91
CA LEU A 185 -19.63 11.76 2.18
C LEU A 185 -19.32 12.95 3.09
N HIS A 186 -18.04 13.24 3.28
CA HIS A 186 -17.58 14.38 4.06
C HIS A 186 -18.15 15.72 3.54
N ASN A 187 -18.10 15.96 2.24
CA ASN A 187 -18.67 17.17 1.65
C ASN A 187 -20.20 17.26 1.82
N ARG A 188 -20.87 16.12 1.96
CA ARG A 188 -22.33 16.02 2.22
C ARG A 188 -22.65 16.01 3.71
N ARG A 189 -21.66 16.01 4.60
CA ARG A 189 -21.82 15.92 6.06
C ARG A 189 -22.63 14.68 6.48
N ILE A 190 -22.30 13.52 5.89
CA ILE A 190 -22.95 12.22 6.13
C ILE A 190 -22.02 11.29 6.93
N ASP A 191 -20.75 11.62 7.08
CA ASP A 191 -19.70 10.92 7.83
C ASP A 191 -19.69 11.28 9.32
#